data_f844f32e90c17f75314c6909d037b26c
#
_entry.id   f844f32e90c17f75314c6909d037b26c
#
_cell.length_a   1.000
_cell.length_b   1.000
_cell.length_c   1.000
_cell.angle_alpha   90.00
_cell.angle_beta   90.00
_cell.angle_gamma   90.00
#
_symmetry.space_group_name_H-M   'P 1'
#
loop_
_entity.id
_entity.type
_entity.pdbx_description
1 polymer ?
#
loop_
_entity_poly.entity_id
_entity_poly.type
_entity_poly.pdbx_seq_one_letter_code
_entity_poly.pdbx_strand_id
1 'polypeptide(L)'
;MSRTIEVTTSHRGSPSGKVDNQTMKAVRVHKYGGPDVLQYEDAPRPKPQADEVLIRVHAAGVNPLDWKVREGHVKDFRPHKFPLIIGWDLSGVVEEVGPGVSRFKIGEEVYSVPDPTRNGAYADYIVVRESELALKPSSLHHIRAAAVPLAGLTAWQSLFDAAQLQGGQRALIHAGSGGVGHFAVQLAKWKGAYVFATASTKNQDLLRELGVDEPIDYTQQKFEDVARNIDIVLDTLGGETQERSWLVLKKGGNLVSLVQPPSEEKAKELGVRAAFLGAQSNGAQLAQIAKVIDSGKLAPVIDRILPLSEVRRAHELSQSGHTHGKIVLRVVNHNGGK
;
A
#
# COMPACT_ATOMS: atom_id res chain seq x y z
N MET A 1 -60.45 -30.22 50.31
CA MET A 1 -60.28 -30.28 48.85
C MET A 1 -59.49 -29.05 48.42
N SER A 2 -58.14 -29.18 48.39
CA SER A 2 -57.26 -28.09 47.91
C SER A 2 -56.85 -28.36 46.49
N ARG A 3 -57.10 -27.40 45.59
CA ARG A 3 -56.62 -27.46 44.18
C ARG A 3 -55.32 -26.69 44.10
N THR A 4 -54.24 -27.43 43.76
CA THR A 4 -52.94 -26.87 43.41
C THR A 4 -52.97 -26.41 41.96
N ILE A 5 -52.61 -25.14 41.73
CA ILE A 5 -52.45 -24.56 40.38
C ILE A 5 -50.96 -24.69 40.01
N GLU A 6 -50.65 -25.53 38.99
CA GLU A 6 -49.35 -25.56 38.37
C GLU A 6 -49.18 -24.37 37.41
N VAL A 7 -48.17 -23.56 37.67
CA VAL A 7 -47.74 -22.48 36.74
C VAL A 7 -46.66 -23.00 35.86
N THR A 8 -47.00 -23.27 34.61
CA THR A 8 -46.03 -23.61 33.55
C THR A 8 -45.38 -22.35 33.01
N THR A 9 -44.11 -22.14 33.39
CA THR A 9 -43.28 -21.09 32.81
C THR A 9 -42.65 -21.59 31.49
N SER A 10 -43.16 -21.10 30.35
CA SER A 10 -42.55 -21.33 29.05
C SER A 10 -41.38 -20.39 28.87
N HIS A 11 -40.15 -20.90 28.97
CA HIS A 11 -38.96 -20.22 28.53
C HIS A 11 -38.95 -20.28 26.98
N ARG A 12 -39.30 -19.17 26.34
CA ARG A 12 -38.96 -18.93 24.93
C ARG A 12 -37.48 -18.54 24.88
N GLY A 13 -36.62 -19.51 24.52
CA GLY A 13 -35.27 -19.24 24.12
C GLY A 13 -35.28 -18.35 22.86
N SER A 14 -34.64 -17.18 22.94
CA SER A 14 -34.30 -16.38 21.76
C SER A 14 -33.44 -17.19 20.82
N PRO A 15 -33.69 -17.19 19.50
CA PRO A 15 -32.79 -17.85 18.57
C PRO A 15 -31.45 -17.14 18.59
N SER A 16 -30.42 -17.81 19.09
CA SER A 16 -29.03 -17.42 18.83
C SER A 16 -28.83 -17.43 17.33
N GLY A 17 -28.80 -16.26 16.71
CA GLY A 17 -28.48 -16.13 15.29
C GLY A 17 -27.16 -16.83 15.03
N LYS A 18 -27.20 -17.94 14.31
CA LYS A 18 -26.02 -18.55 13.69
C LYS A 18 -25.43 -17.47 12.79
N VAL A 19 -24.26 -16.96 13.14
CA VAL A 19 -23.47 -16.13 12.21
C VAL A 19 -23.26 -16.99 10.97
N ASP A 20 -23.86 -16.58 9.85
CA ASP A 20 -23.71 -17.27 8.58
C ASP A 20 -22.26 -17.10 8.12
N ASN A 21 -21.43 -18.11 8.37
CA ASN A 21 -20.00 -18.12 8.03
C ASN A 21 -19.73 -18.16 6.53
N GLN A 22 -20.76 -18.04 5.67
CA GLN A 22 -20.63 -18.13 4.22
C GLN A 22 -20.52 -16.78 3.52
N THR A 23 -20.87 -15.69 4.21
CA THR A 23 -20.83 -14.32 3.67
C THR A 23 -19.92 -13.43 4.49
N MET A 24 -19.46 -12.33 3.87
CA MET A 24 -18.63 -11.27 4.45
C MET A 24 -19.06 -9.92 3.90
N LYS A 25 -18.73 -8.83 4.57
CA LYS A 25 -18.85 -7.50 4.00
C LYS A 25 -17.65 -7.17 3.11
N ALA A 26 -17.92 -6.55 1.95
CA ALA A 26 -16.89 -6.15 1.01
C ALA A 26 -17.29 -4.91 0.22
N VAL A 27 -16.32 -4.16 -0.24
CA VAL A 27 -16.50 -3.12 -1.26
C VAL A 27 -16.25 -3.74 -2.63
N ARG A 28 -17.30 -3.79 -3.43
CA ARG A 28 -17.27 -4.38 -4.79
C ARG A 28 -17.53 -3.34 -5.86
N VAL A 29 -16.97 -3.59 -7.03
CA VAL A 29 -17.32 -2.89 -8.28
C VAL A 29 -17.88 -3.90 -9.25
N HIS A 30 -18.99 -3.54 -9.93
CA HIS A 30 -19.68 -4.39 -10.90
C HIS A 30 -19.40 -3.98 -12.35
N LYS A 31 -18.75 -2.83 -12.52
CA LYS A 31 -18.29 -2.26 -13.80
C LYS A 31 -17.19 -1.23 -13.54
N TYR A 32 -16.46 -0.87 -14.57
CA TYR A 32 -15.55 0.28 -14.50
C TYR A 32 -16.33 1.59 -14.35
N GLY A 33 -15.75 2.57 -13.64
CA GLY A 33 -16.35 3.90 -13.48
C GLY A 33 -15.74 4.72 -12.37
N GLY A 34 -16.34 5.88 -12.10
CA GLY A 34 -15.98 6.79 -11.02
C GLY A 34 -16.25 6.23 -9.62
N PRO A 35 -16.04 7.02 -8.54
CA PRO A 35 -16.23 6.55 -7.16
C PRO A 35 -17.61 5.98 -6.86
N ASP A 36 -18.64 6.38 -7.60
CA ASP A 36 -20.02 5.92 -7.39
C ASP A 36 -20.26 4.44 -7.67
N VAL A 37 -19.37 3.78 -8.43
CA VAL A 37 -19.48 2.33 -8.71
C VAL A 37 -19.07 1.47 -7.51
N LEU A 38 -18.48 2.05 -6.47
CA LEU A 38 -18.10 1.36 -5.24
C LEU A 38 -19.35 1.03 -4.42
N GLN A 39 -19.59 -0.26 -4.16
CA GLN A 39 -20.72 -0.76 -3.39
C GLN A 39 -20.23 -1.55 -2.19
N TYR A 40 -20.65 -1.12 -0.98
CA TYR A 40 -20.39 -1.85 0.26
C TYR A 40 -21.57 -2.81 0.50
N GLU A 41 -21.33 -4.10 0.26
CA GLU A 41 -22.38 -5.12 0.19
C GLU A 41 -21.91 -6.46 0.75
N ASP A 42 -22.82 -7.44 0.80
CA ASP A 42 -22.49 -8.82 1.14
C ASP A 42 -21.82 -9.52 -0.07
N ALA A 43 -20.78 -10.28 0.22
CA ALA A 43 -20.02 -11.06 -0.75
C ALA A 43 -19.77 -12.48 -0.20
N PRO A 44 -19.57 -13.49 -1.04
CA PRO A 44 -19.15 -14.81 -0.58
C PRO A 44 -17.81 -14.74 0.16
N ARG A 45 -17.73 -15.34 1.36
CA ARG A 45 -16.46 -15.51 2.07
C ARG A 45 -15.58 -16.50 1.29
N PRO A 46 -14.35 -16.14 0.92
CA PRO A 46 -13.48 -17.01 0.17
C PRO A 46 -12.92 -18.14 1.05
N LYS A 47 -12.50 -19.23 0.40
CA LYS A 47 -11.81 -20.34 1.05
C LYS A 47 -10.41 -20.49 0.48
N PRO A 48 -9.38 -20.71 1.32
CA PRO A 48 -8.02 -20.87 0.84
C PRO A 48 -7.86 -22.19 0.09
N GLN A 49 -7.18 -22.14 -1.05
CA GLN A 49 -6.73 -23.29 -1.82
C GLN A 49 -5.33 -23.73 -1.36
N ALA A 50 -4.70 -24.64 -2.11
CA ALA A 50 -3.30 -24.99 -1.86
C ALA A 50 -2.40 -23.71 -1.90
N ASP A 51 -1.44 -23.65 -0.99
CA ASP A 51 -0.49 -22.53 -0.84
C ASP A 51 -1.12 -21.15 -0.55
N GLU A 52 -2.37 -21.13 -0.10
CA GLU A 52 -3.11 -19.91 0.21
C GLU A 52 -3.47 -19.81 1.69
N VAL A 53 -3.56 -18.58 2.17
CA VAL A 53 -3.91 -18.23 3.54
C VAL A 53 -5.14 -17.34 3.52
N LEU A 54 -6.17 -17.69 4.29
CA LEU A 54 -7.31 -16.81 4.55
C LEU A 54 -6.95 -15.86 5.68
N ILE A 55 -7.09 -14.57 5.42
CA ILE A 55 -6.77 -13.51 6.36
C ILE A 55 -8.04 -12.76 6.72
N ARG A 56 -8.30 -12.58 8.01
CA ARG A 56 -9.26 -11.62 8.52
C ARG A 56 -8.61 -10.23 8.48
N VAL A 57 -9.11 -9.36 7.62
CA VAL A 57 -8.53 -8.04 7.36
C VAL A 57 -8.88 -7.09 8.52
N HIS A 58 -7.90 -6.46 9.10
CA HIS A 58 -8.07 -5.42 10.11
C HIS A 58 -8.02 -4.01 9.52
N ALA A 59 -7.14 -3.82 8.55
CA ALA A 59 -6.98 -2.56 7.85
C ALA A 59 -6.48 -2.78 6.42
N ALA A 60 -6.85 -1.87 5.52
CA ALA A 60 -6.42 -1.85 4.13
C ALA A 60 -5.86 -0.47 3.76
N GLY A 61 -4.72 -0.43 3.07
CA GLY A 61 -4.15 0.81 2.53
C GLY A 61 -4.79 1.20 1.21
N VAL A 62 -4.84 2.51 0.95
CA VAL A 62 -5.34 3.04 -0.33
C VAL A 62 -4.18 3.46 -1.21
N ASN A 63 -4.25 3.08 -2.47
CA ASN A 63 -3.22 3.35 -3.47
C ASN A 63 -3.82 3.91 -4.78
N PRO A 64 -3.04 4.68 -5.55
CA PRO A 64 -3.46 5.09 -6.89
C PRO A 64 -3.84 3.92 -7.82
N LEU A 65 -3.25 2.74 -7.62
CA LEU A 65 -3.61 1.54 -8.37
C LEU A 65 -5.11 1.20 -8.21
N ASP A 66 -5.66 1.34 -7.01
CA ASP A 66 -7.03 0.94 -6.69
C ASP A 66 -8.07 1.70 -7.54
N TRP A 67 -7.93 3.03 -7.62
CA TRP A 67 -8.85 3.81 -8.45
C TRP A 67 -8.53 3.73 -9.95
N LYS A 68 -7.25 3.51 -10.34
CA LYS A 68 -6.88 3.26 -11.73
C LYS A 68 -7.50 1.95 -12.24
N VAL A 69 -7.52 0.90 -11.42
CA VAL A 69 -8.24 -0.35 -11.73
C VAL A 69 -9.74 -0.10 -11.79
N ARG A 70 -10.32 0.57 -10.78
CA ARG A 70 -11.75 0.89 -10.74
C ARG A 70 -12.22 1.64 -12.01
N GLU A 71 -11.43 2.58 -12.51
CA GLU A 71 -11.75 3.38 -13.72
C GLU A 71 -11.41 2.66 -15.03
N GLY A 72 -10.72 1.52 -14.97
CA GLY A 72 -10.35 0.73 -16.14
C GLY A 72 -9.11 1.25 -16.87
N HIS A 73 -8.28 2.09 -16.25
CA HIS A 73 -7.05 2.61 -16.87
C HIS A 73 -6.02 1.51 -17.17
N VAL A 74 -6.16 0.36 -16.52
CA VAL A 74 -5.24 -0.77 -16.69
C VAL A 74 -5.88 -1.99 -17.37
N LYS A 75 -7.11 -1.88 -17.86
CA LYS A 75 -7.92 -3.00 -18.36
C LYS A 75 -7.30 -3.74 -19.54
N ASP A 76 -6.56 -3.03 -20.39
CA ASP A 76 -6.02 -3.59 -21.64
C ASP A 76 -4.83 -4.54 -21.39
N PHE A 77 -4.07 -4.31 -20.31
CA PHE A 77 -2.93 -5.16 -19.94
C PHE A 77 -3.18 -5.95 -18.63
N ARG A 78 -4.21 -5.57 -17.87
CA ARG A 78 -4.64 -6.27 -16.65
C ARG A 78 -6.16 -6.34 -16.60
N PRO A 79 -6.79 -7.23 -17.39
CA PRO A 79 -8.25 -7.38 -17.40
C PRO A 79 -8.76 -7.99 -16.09
N HIS A 80 -9.90 -7.49 -15.61
CA HIS A 80 -10.56 -7.99 -14.41
C HIS A 80 -11.95 -8.55 -14.74
N LYS A 81 -12.37 -9.54 -13.95
CA LYS A 81 -13.74 -10.06 -13.96
C LYS A 81 -14.57 -9.35 -12.89
N PHE A 82 -15.82 -9.04 -13.21
CA PHE A 82 -16.78 -8.46 -12.27
C PHE A 82 -17.74 -9.52 -11.73
N PRO A 83 -18.24 -9.37 -10.49
CA PRO A 83 -17.90 -8.30 -9.54
C PRO A 83 -16.49 -8.48 -8.96
N LEU A 84 -15.77 -7.37 -8.75
CA LEU A 84 -14.39 -7.33 -8.25
C LEU A 84 -14.33 -6.62 -6.90
N ILE A 85 -13.65 -7.21 -5.93
CA ILE A 85 -13.21 -6.54 -4.70
C ILE A 85 -11.86 -5.90 -5.00
N ILE A 86 -11.72 -4.60 -4.75
CA ILE A 86 -10.49 -3.85 -5.00
C ILE A 86 -9.69 -3.58 -3.72
N GLY A 87 -8.55 -2.87 -3.85
CA GLY A 87 -7.63 -2.58 -2.74
C GLY A 87 -6.62 -3.70 -2.51
N TRP A 88 -5.32 -3.38 -2.58
CA TRP A 88 -4.26 -4.41 -2.53
C TRP A 88 -3.17 -4.12 -1.50
N ASP A 89 -3.48 -3.37 -0.47
CA ASP A 89 -2.67 -3.27 0.75
C ASP A 89 -3.49 -3.80 1.92
N LEU A 90 -2.94 -4.69 2.73
CA LEU A 90 -3.63 -5.18 3.91
C LEU A 90 -2.71 -5.41 5.10
N SER A 91 -3.31 -5.37 6.29
CA SER A 91 -2.83 -6.02 7.49
C SER A 91 -3.99 -6.68 8.22
N GLY A 92 -3.76 -7.88 8.73
CA GLY A 92 -4.79 -8.69 9.38
C GLY A 92 -4.22 -9.88 10.12
N VAL A 93 -5.09 -10.82 10.46
CA VAL A 93 -4.76 -12.03 11.22
C VAL A 93 -5.09 -13.26 10.39
N VAL A 94 -4.21 -14.23 10.40
CA VAL A 94 -4.43 -15.53 9.74
C VAL A 94 -5.62 -16.23 10.40
N GLU A 95 -6.64 -16.51 9.61
CA GLU A 95 -7.89 -17.16 10.04
C GLU A 95 -7.92 -18.66 9.70
N GLU A 96 -7.48 -18.99 8.47
CA GLU A 96 -7.38 -20.38 7.98
C GLU A 96 -6.13 -20.51 7.10
N VAL A 97 -5.57 -21.69 7.03
CA VAL A 97 -4.45 -22.03 6.13
C VAL A 97 -4.85 -23.15 5.19
N GLY A 98 -4.54 -23.00 3.92
CA GLY A 98 -4.77 -24.05 2.92
C GLY A 98 -3.75 -25.20 3.02
N PRO A 99 -4.02 -26.33 2.36
CA PRO A 99 -3.06 -27.42 2.26
C PRO A 99 -1.74 -26.95 1.65
N GLY A 100 -0.59 -27.36 2.22
CA GLY A 100 0.74 -26.98 1.72
C GLY A 100 1.33 -25.74 2.35
N VAL A 101 0.55 -24.89 3.01
CA VAL A 101 1.07 -23.74 3.79
C VAL A 101 1.92 -24.23 4.95
N SER A 102 3.15 -23.74 5.03
CA SER A 102 4.13 -24.18 6.04
C SER A 102 4.73 -23.03 6.87
N ARG A 103 4.67 -21.81 6.35
CA ARG A 103 5.33 -20.64 6.93
C ARG A 103 4.47 -19.84 7.90
N PHE A 104 3.15 -20.02 7.84
CA PHE A 104 2.20 -19.25 8.64
C PHE A 104 1.22 -20.16 9.40
N LYS A 105 0.76 -19.66 10.56
CA LYS A 105 -0.17 -20.35 11.45
C LYS A 105 -1.37 -19.47 11.77
N ILE A 106 -2.49 -20.10 12.07
CA ILE A 106 -3.71 -19.42 12.53
C ILE A 106 -3.37 -18.56 13.75
N GLY A 107 -3.87 -17.32 13.76
CA GLY A 107 -3.66 -16.32 14.80
C GLY A 107 -2.44 -15.41 14.59
N GLU A 108 -1.56 -15.69 13.63
CA GLU A 108 -0.44 -14.80 13.34
C GLU A 108 -0.89 -13.50 12.69
N GLU A 109 -0.29 -12.39 13.11
CA GLU A 109 -0.50 -11.07 12.55
C GLU A 109 0.39 -10.88 11.32
N VAL A 110 -0.24 -10.55 10.19
CA VAL A 110 0.41 -10.51 8.88
C VAL A 110 0.08 -9.23 8.12
N TYR A 111 0.86 -8.94 7.07
CA TYR A 111 0.60 -7.88 6.13
C TYR A 111 1.07 -8.29 4.72
N SER A 112 0.45 -7.71 3.70
CA SER A 112 0.69 -8.11 2.31
C SER A 112 0.24 -7.05 1.31
N VAL A 113 0.80 -7.15 0.11
CA VAL A 113 0.22 -6.67 -1.14
C VAL A 113 0.03 -7.88 -2.06
N PRO A 114 -1.19 -8.45 -2.15
CA PRO A 114 -1.46 -9.58 -3.02
C PRO A 114 -1.48 -9.17 -4.50
N ASP A 115 -1.45 -10.17 -5.39
CA ASP A 115 -1.56 -10.01 -6.83
C ASP A 115 -2.83 -9.22 -7.22
N PRO A 116 -2.71 -8.04 -7.84
CA PRO A 116 -3.85 -7.20 -8.18
C PRO A 116 -4.70 -7.71 -9.35
N THR A 117 -4.44 -8.88 -9.89
CA THR A 117 -5.36 -9.56 -10.83
C THR A 117 -6.46 -10.34 -10.10
N ARG A 118 -6.38 -10.45 -8.77
CA ARG A 118 -7.31 -11.16 -7.90
C ARG A 118 -8.15 -10.18 -7.08
N ASN A 119 -9.16 -10.70 -6.36
CA ASN A 119 -9.91 -9.90 -5.39
C ASN A 119 -8.98 -9.32 -4.33
N GLY A 120 -9.25 -8.08 -3.95
CA GLY A 120 -8.47 -7.29 -3.02
C GLY A 120 -8.97 -7.34 -1.58
N ALA A 121 -8.46 -6.41 -0.79
CA ALA A 121 -8.55 -6.34 0.68
C ALA A 121 -9.63 -5.39 1.22
N TYR A 122 -10.45 -4.79 0.37
CA TYR A 122 -11.56 -3.97 0.86
C TYR A 122 -12.74 -4.87 1.26
N ALA A 123 -12.48 -5.80 2.17
CA ALA A 123 -13.41 -6.81 2.66
C ALA A 123 -13.01 -7.31 4.04
N ASP A 124 -13.94 -7.99 4.73
CA ASP A 124 -13.65 -8.61 6.03
C ASP A 124 -12.58 -9.71 5.92
N TYR A 125 -12.54 -10.43 4.79
CA TYR A 125 -11.61 -11.52 4.55
C TYR A 125 -11.04 -11.47 3.13
N ILE A 126 -9.81 -11.94 3.01
CA ILE A 126 -9.11 -12.10 1.73
C ILE A 126 -8.27 -13.39 1.74
N VAL A 127 -8.13 -14.01 0.59
CA VAL A 127 -7.19 -15.11 0.37
C VAL A 127 -5.93 -14.59 -0.33
N VAL A 128 -4.76 -14.89 0.25
CA VAL A 128 -3.44 -14.45 -0.22
C VAL A 128 -2.53 -15.66 -0.37
N ARG A 129 -1.67 -15.67 -1.39
CA ARG A 129 -0.66 -16.72 -1.51
C ARG A 129 0.40 -16.58 -0.42
N GLU A 130 0.89 -17.71 0.11
CA GLU A 130 1.94 -17.71 1.12
C GLU A 130 3.19 -16.92 0.70
N SER A 131 3.54 -16.94 -0.57
CA SER A 131 4.69 -16.21 -1.14
C SER A 131 4.56 -14.68 -1.11
N GLU A 132 3.33 -14.16 -1.05
CA GLU A 132 3.01 -12.73 -1.05
C GLU A 132 2.91 -12.15 0.38
N LEU A 133 3.01 -13.01 1.40
CA LEU A 133 2.70 -12.71 2.79
C LEU A 133 3.96 -12.58 3.64
N ALA A 134 3.94 -11.68 4.62
CA ALA A 134 4.94 -11.57 5.68
C ALA A 134 4.29 -11.32 7.04
N LEU A 135 5.00 -11.67 8.12
CA LEU A 135 4.61 -11.26 9.46
C LEU A 135 4.62 -9.74 9.53
N LYS A 136 3.59 -9.17 10.13
CA LYS A 136 3.47 -7.74 10.40
C LYS A 136 4.65 -7.26 11.25
N PRO A 137 5.22 -6.06 11.00
CA PRO A 137 6.19 -5.48 11.94
C PRO A 137 5.63 -5.49 13.36
N SER A 138 6.40 -6.01 14.30
CA SER A 138 5.97 -6.17 15.70
C SER A 138 5.72 -4.83 16.40
N SER A 139 6.40 -3.79 15.98
CA SER A 139 6.28 -2.42 16.47
C SER A 139 5.06 -1.65 15.93
N LEU A 140 4.33 -2.19 14.95
CA LEU A 140 3.19 -1.52 14.35
C LEU A 140 1.86 -2.19 14.66
N HIS A 141 0.82 -1.38 14.93
CA HIS A 141 -0.56 -1.84 14.88
C HIS A 141 -1.06 -1.97 13.43
N HIS A 142 -2.12 -2.76 13.19
CA HIS A 142 -2.65 -3.06 11.85
C HIS A 142 -2.88 -1.84 10.97
N ILE A 143 -3.40 -0.73 11.53
CA ILE A 143 -3.63 0.52 10.78
C ILE A 143 -2.33 1.04 10.16
N ARG A 144 -1.25 1.10 10.94
CA ARG A 144 0.04 1.56 10.43
C ARG A 144 0.69 0.52 9.51
N ALA A 145 0.54 -0.76 9.82
CA ALA A 145 1.10 -1.83 9.02
C ALA A 145 0.45 -1.91 7.62
N ALA A 146 -0.86 -1.70 7.50
CA ALA A 146 -1.56 -1.67 6.22
C ALA A 146 -1.14 -0.51 5.29
N ALA A 147 -0.49 0.53 5.82
CA ALA A 147 0.05 1.63 5.02
C ALA A 147 1.34 1.27 4.27
N VAL A 148 1.98 0.14 4.60
CA VAL A 148 3.35 -0.17 4.17
C VAL A 148 3.44 -0.94 2.85
N PRO A 149 2.67 -2.03 2.58
CA PRO A 149 3.10 -3.07 1.66
C PRO A 149 3.40 -2.57 0.25
N LEU A 150 2.44 -2.03 -0.49
CA LEU A 150 2.68 -1.60 -1.88
C LEU A 150 3.67 -0.43 -1.95
N ALA A 151 3.49 0.59 -1.14
CA ALA A 151 4.35 1.77 -1.18
C ALA A 151 5.78 1.46 -0.71
N GLY A 152 5.91 0.65 0.34
CA GLY A 152 7.21 0.18 0.84
C GLY A 152 7.94 -0.70 -0.15
N LEU A 153 7.24 -1.67 -0.79
CA LEU A 153 7.84 -2.50 -1.85
C LEU A 153 8.21 -1.66 -3.07
N THR A 154 7.37 -0.72 -3.47
CA THR A 154 7.68 0.18 -4.59
C THR A 154 8.97 0.96 -4.32
N ALA A 155 9.11 1.55 -3.14
CA ALA A 155 10.32 2.27 -2.75
C ALA A 155 11.54 1.33 -2.67
N TRP A 156 11.39 0.15 -2.07
CA TRP A 156 12.45 -0.85 -1.94
C TRP A 156 12.95 -1.31 -3.30
N GLN A 157 12.05 -1.78 -4.16
CA GLN A 157 12.40 -2.31 -5.49
C GLN A 157 12.97 -1.22 -6.40
N SER A 158 12.49 0.03 -6.29
CA SER A 158 13.05 1.15 -7.04
C SER A 158 14.49 1.45 -6.65
N LEU A 159 14.75 1.55 -5.36
CA LEU A 159 16.07 1.96 -4.87
C LEU A 159 17.09 0.82 -4.91
N PHE A 160 16.70 -0.40 -4.53
CA PHE A 160 17.66 -1.49 -4.32
C PHE A 160 17.71 -2.48 -5.47
N ASP A 161 16.58 -2.84 -6.06
CA ASP A 161 16.56 -3.81 -7.17
C ASP A 161 16.86 -3.12 -8.51
N ALA A 162 16.16 -2.01 -8.82
CA ALA A 162 16.32 -1.32 -10.10
C ALA A 162 17.53 -0.37 -10.12
N ALA A 163 17.63 0.53 -9.14
CA ALA A 163 18.70 1.53 -9.11
C ALA A 163 19.98 1.06 -8.44
N GLN A 164 19.93 -0.01 -7.62
CA GLN A 164 21.09 -0.57 -6.89
C GLN A 164 21.80 0.46 -6.00
N LEU A 165 21.02 1.26 -5.27
CA LEU A 165 21.49 2.34 -4.40
C LEU A 165 22.57 1.85 -3.41
N GLN A 166 23.68 2.59 -3.35
CA GLN A 166 24.76 2.36 -2.39
C GLN A 166 24.91 3.54 -1.42
N GLY A 167 25.53 3.27 -0.26
CA GLY A 167 25.89 4.33 0.68
C GLY A 167 26.80 5.37 0.05
N GLY A 168 26.61 6.64 0.45
CA GLY A 168 27.37 7.78 -0.07
C GLY A 168 26.89 8.33 -1.42
N GLN A 169 25.97 7.64 -2.10
CA GLN A 169 25.37 8.15 -3.35
C GLN A 169 24.36 9.26 -3.09
N ARG A 170 24.11 10.08 -4.11
CA ARG A 170 23.16 11.19 -4.11
C ARG A 170 21.86 10.74 -4.77
N ALA A 171 20.76 10.79 -4.03
CA ALA A 171 19.45 10.39 -4.51
C ALA A 171 18.50 11.60 -4.54
N LEU A 172 17.82 11.82 -5.66
CA LEU A 172 16.72 12.79 -5.78
C LEU A 172 15.41 12.01 -5.81
N ILE A 173 14.51 12.32 -4.88
CA ILE A 173 13.20 11.69 -4.75
C ILE A 173 12.11 12.73 -4.98
N HIS A 174 11.39 12.62 -6.09
CA HIS A 174 10.27 13.49 -6.38
C HIS A 174 9.05 13.12 -5.53
N ALA A 175 8.27 14.14 -5.12
CA ALA A 175 7.16 14.01 -4.18
C ALA A 175 7.54 13.24 -2.91
N GLY A 176 8.63 13.65 -2.27
CA GLY A 176 9.20 12.99 -1.08
C GLY A 176 8.26 12.87 0.12
N SER A 177 7.23 13.71 0.22
CA SER A 177 6.17 13.63 1.25
C SER A 177 5.00 12.73 0.88
N GLY A 178 4.98 12.18 -0.35
CA GLY A 178 3.89 11.36 -0.87
C GLY A 178 3.92 9.90 -0.41
N GLY A 179 2.96 9.10 -0.92
CA GLY A 179 2.77 7.70 -0.50
C GLY A 179 3.98 6.79 -0.68
N VAL A 180 4.71 6.88 -1.79
CA VAL A 180 5.96 6.14 -2.02
C VAL A 180 7.16 6.96 -1.54
N GLY A 181 7.14 8.28 -1.77
CA GLY A 181 8.27 9.17 -1.51
C GLY A 181 8.77 9.11 -0.07
N HIS A 182 7.87 9.12 0.92
CA HIS A 182 8.26 9.11 2.33
C HIS A 182 8.96 7.80 2.76
N PHE A 183 8.64 6.66 2.14
CA PHE A 183 9.39 5.42 2.33
C PHE A 183 10.74 5.48 1.62
N ALA A 184 10.75 5.98 0.39
CA ALA A 184 11.98 6.07 -0.40
C ALA A 184 13.03 6.98 0.26
N VAL A 185 12.62 8.13 0.80
CA VAL A 185 13.50 9.02 1.58
C VAL A 185 14.13 8.26 2.74
N GLN A 186 13.32 7.64 3.60
CA GLN A 186 13.80 6.94 4.78
C GLN A 186 14.70 5.73 4.43
N LEU A 187 14.33 4.95 3.40
CA LEU A 187 15.14 3.82 2.93
C LEU A 187 16.48 4.28 2.34
N ALA A 188 16.49 5.38 1.58
CA ALA A 188 17.73 5.96 1.05
C ALA A 188 18.63 6.47 2.21
N LYS A 189 18.05 7.12 3.20
CA LYS A 189 18.78 7.54 4.42
C LYS A 189 19.30 6.35 5.21
N TRP A 190 18.49 5.31 5.39
CA TRP A 190 18.91 4.06 6.04
C TRP A 190 20.11 3.41 5.34
N LYS A 191 20.16 3.49 4.00
CA LYS A 191 21.29 2.99 3.20
C LYS A 191 22.53 3.88 3.28
N GLY A 192 22.40 5.10 3.83
CA GLY A 192 23.52 6.06 3.94
C GLY A 192 23.68 6.96 2.71
N ALA A 193 22.61 7.18 1.94
CA ALA A 193 22.61 8.12 0.82
C ALA A 193 22.47 9.56 1.29
N TYR A 194 22.95 10.52 0.45
CA TYR A 194 22.62 11.93 0.55
C TYR A 194 21.35 12.20 -0.25
N VAL A 195 20.30 12.64 0.42
CA VAL A 195 18.94 12.69 -0.15
C VAL A 195 18.49 14.11 -0.42
N PHE A 196 18.14 14.36 -1.68
CA PHE A 196 17.33 15.49 -2.14
C PHE A 196 15.89 15.02 -2.27
N ALA A 197 14.93 15.85 -1.87
CA ALA A 197 13.53 15.49 -2.11
C ALA A 197 12.68 16.74 -2.38
N THR A 198 11.76 16.61 -3.34
CA THR A 198 10.82 17.69 -3.68
C THR A 198 9.50 17.52 -2.95
N ALA A 199 8.96 18.62 -2.42
CA ALA A 199 7.61 18.72 -1.90
C ALA A 199 7.13 20.19 -1.99
N SER A 200 5.84 20.43 -1.74
CA SER A 200 5.31 21.80 -1.62
C SER A 200 5.72 22.43 -0.29
N THR A 201 5.59 23.76 -0.18
CA THR A 201 5.94 24.56 1.02
C THR A 201 5.39 23.94 2.31
N LYS A 202 4.12 23.53 2.33
CA LYS A 202 3.46 22.95 3.51
C LYS A 202 4.04 21.63 3.99
N ASN A 203 4.82 20.93 3.16
CA ASN A 203 5.38 19.62 3.44
C ASN A 203 6.90 19.64 3.66
N GLN A 204 7.53 20.84 3.72
CA GLN A 204 8.97 20.95 3.89
C GLN A 204 9.44 20.48 5.27
N ASP A 205 8.65 20.73 6.32
CA ASP A 205 8.97 20.25 7.67
C ASP A 205 8.92 18.73 7.74
N LEU A 206 7.94 18.10 7.10
CA LEU A 206 7.89 16.65 6.99
C LEU A 206 9.14 16.07 6.29
N LEU A 207 9.64 16.70 5.22
CA LEU A 207 10.87 16.26 4.57
C LEU A 207 12.07 16.30 5.54
N ARG A 208 12.17 17.35 6.37
CA ARG A 208 13.24 17.48 7.38
C ARG A 208 13.11 16.39 8.46
N GLU A 209 11.90 16.12 8.94
CA GLU A 209 11.60 15.05 9.90
C GLU A 209 11.96 13.66 9.35
N LEU A 210 11.74 13.42 8.05
CA LEU A 210 12.12 12.19 7.36
C LEU A 210 13.65 12.06 7.15
N GLY A 211 14.43 13.10 7.45
CA GLY A 211 15.88 13.10 7.35
C GLY A 211 16.42 13.47 5.97
N VAL A 212 15.65 14.20 5.14
CA VAL A 212 16.12 14.72 3.86
C VAL A 212 17.25 15.72 4.11
N ASP A 213 18.37 15.58 3.41
CA ASP A 213 19.52 16.49 3.52
C ASP A 213 19.24 17.82 2.82
N GLU A 214 18.61 17.76 1.64
CA GLU A 214 18.28 18.96 0.83
C GLU A 214 16.78 18.94 0.46
N PRO A 215 15.91 19.47 1.32
CA PRO A 215 14.49 19.61 1.01
C PRO A 215 14.26 20.74 0.00
N ILE A 216 13.60 20.43 -1.11
CA ILE A 216 13.38 21.35 -2.23
C ILE A 216 11.89 21.69 -2.31
N ASP A 217 11.57 22.97 -2.12
CA ASP A 217 10.23 23.50 -2.33
C ASP A 217 10.01 23.80 -3.82
N TYR A 218 9.35 22.90 -4.54
CA TYR A 218 9.12 23.05 -5.97
C TYR A 218 8.19 24.22 -6.33
N THR A 219 7.52 24.82 -5.34
CA THR A 219 6.67 26.01 -5.55
C THR A 219 7.48 27.30 -5.55
N GLN A 220 8.70 27.28 -5.03
CA GLN A 220 9.57 28.44 -4.86
C GLN A 220 10.82 28.40 -5.73
N GLN A 221 11.29 27.19 -6.07
CA GLN A 221 12.55 27.02 -6.81
C GLN A 221 12.50 25.78 -7.71
N LYS A 222 13.30 25.81 -8.75
CA LYS A 222 13.48 24.66 -9.63
C LYS A 222 14.43 23.67 -8.98
N PHE A 223 14.10 22.38 -9.00
CA PHE A 223 14.93 21.35 -8.37
C PHE A 223 16.29 21.22 -9.08
N GLU A 224 16.36 21.47 -10.38
CA GLU A 224 17.60 21.42 -11.15
C GLU A 224 18.58 22.55 -10.84
N ASP A 225 18.15 23.59 -10.14
CA ASP A 225 19.07 24.64 -9.64
C ASP A 225 19.80 24.19 -8.37
N VAL A 226 19.20 23.26 -7.62
CA VAL A 226 19.68 22.75 -6.32
C VAL A 226 20.34 21.36 -6.46
N ALA A 227 19.64 20.42 -7.08
CA ALA A 227 20.11 19.06 -7.25
C ALA A 227 21.09 18.94 -8.42
N ARG A 228 22.31 18.46 -8.14
CA ARG A 228 23.36 18.29 -9.16
C ARG A 228 24.17 17.02 -8.90
N ASN A 229 24.68 16.43 -9.97
CA ASN A 229 25.50 15.22 -9.91
C ASN A 229 24.76 14.08 -9.18
N ILE A 230 23.50 13.89 -9.53
CA ILE A 230 22.62 12.89 -8.91
C ILE A 230 22.95 11.51 -9.45
N ASP A 231 23.12 10.54 -8.56
CA ASP A 231 23.31 9.13 -8.89
C ASP A 231 22.00 8.46 -9.27
N ILE A 232 20.92 8.78 -8.53
CA ILE A 232 19.63 8.13 -8.68
C ILE A 232 18.52 9.17 -8.60
N VAL A 233 17.64 9.17 -9.60
CA VAL A 233 16.37 9.89 -9.54
C VAL A 233 15.25 8.86 -9.41
N LEU A 234 14.41 9.01 -8.39
CA LEU A 234 13.12 8.33 -8.29
C LEU A 234 12.02 9.29 -8.73
N ASP A 235 11.48 9.02 -9.92
CA ASP A 235 10.39 9.79 -10.52
C ASP A 235 9.05 9.15 -10.20
N THR A 236 8.25 9.85 -9.39
CA THR A 236 6.89 9.47 -9.01
C THR A 236 5.81 10.32 -9.68
N LEU A 237 6.20 11.24 -10.56
CA LEU A 237 5.34 12.27 -11.15
C LEU A 237 5.20 12.16 -12.67
N GLY A 238 6.28 11.80 -13.38
CA GLY A 238 6.29 11.75 -14.84
C GLY A 238 6.27 13.12 -15.52
N GLY A 239 5.90 13.15 -16.80
CA GLY A 239 5.72 14.36 -17.58
C GLY A 239 6.95 15.28 -17.59
N GLU A 240 6.72 16.59 -17.44
CA GLU A 240 7.78 17.60 -17.42
C GLU A 240 8.81 17.37 -16.32
N THR A 241 8.39 16.85 -15.14
CA THR A 241 9.32 16.55 -14.04
C THR A 241 10.31 15.47 -14.46
N GLN A 242 9.87 14.42 -15.13
CA GLN A 242 10.76 13.38 -15.66
C GLN A 242 11.72 13.97 -16.70
N GLU A 243 11.23 14.82 -17.61
CA GLU A 243 12.05 15.43 -18.65
C GLU A 243 13.15 16.33 -18.07
N ARG A 244 12.85 17.09 -17.03
CA ARG A 244 13.83 17.94 -16.35
C ARG A 244 14.80 17.15 -15.47
N SER A 245 14.41 15.95 -15.04
CA SER A 245 15.25 15.08 -14.20
C SER A 245 16.51 14.57 -14.90
N TRP A 246 16.49 14.50 -16.24
CA TRP A 246 17.69 14.16 -17.00
C TRP A 246 18.84 15.15 -16.78
N LEU A 247 18.54 16.44 -16.54
CA LEU A 247 19.52 17.52 -16.39
C LEU A 247 20.38 17.41 -15.13
N VAL A 248 19.89 16.70 -14.13
CA VAL A 248 20.56 16.61 -12.82
C VAL A 248 21.38 15.32 -12.65
N LEU A 249 21.15 14.32 -13.53
CA LEU A 249 21.86 13.06 -13.48
C LEU A 249 23.33 13.19 -13.88
N LYS A 250 24.20 12.52 -13.17
CA LYS A 250 25.59 12.34 -13.61
C LYS A 250 25.67 11.18 -14.63
N LYS A 251 26.74 11.17 -15.41
CA LYS A 251 27.05 10.01 -16.29
C LYS A 251 27.10 8.71 -15.48
N GLY A 252 26.45 7.66 -15.96
CA GLY A 252 26.28 6.38 -15.25
C GLY A 252 25.20 6.37 -14.17
N GLY A 253 24.48 7.48 -13.97
CA GLY A 253 23.35 7.56 -13.05
C GLY A 253 22.14 6.75 -13.51
N ASN A 254 21.09 6.71 -12.67
CA ASN A 254 19.86 5.97 -12.89
C ASN A 254 18.62 6.86 -12.73
N LEU A 255 17.67 6.74 -13.66
CA LEU A 255 16.32 7.25 -13.51
C LEU A 255 15.34 6.08 -13.38
N VAL A 256 14.63 5.98 -12.26
CA VAL A 256 13.56 5.00 -12.08
C VAL A 256 12.23 5.72 -12.03
N SER A 257 11.33 5.43 -12.96
CA SER A 257 10.00 6.03 -13.02
C SER A 257 8.91 5.04 -12.65
N LEU A 258 7.89 5.54 -11.93
CA LEU A 258 6.71 4.77 -11.48
C LEU A 258 5.44 5.11 -12.28
N VAL A 259 5.50 6.10 -13.17
CA VAL A 259 4.30 6.68 -13.80
C VAL A 259 4.27 6.44 -15.29
N GLN A 260 5.40 6.65 -15.95
CA GLN A 260 5.54 6.47 -17.39
C GLN A 260 6.92 5.92 -17.75
N PRO A 261 7.06 5.09 -18.80
CA PRO A 261 8.36 4.63 -19.28
C PRO A 261 9.25 5.83 -19.66
N PRO A 262 10.49 5.91 -19.14
CA PRO A 262 11.45 6.93 -19.56
C PRO A 262 11.99 6.61 -20.97
N SER A 263 12.48 7.63 -21.68
CA SER A 263 13.06 7.48 -23.03
C SER A 263 14.38 6.70 -22.98
N GLU A 264 14.41 5.53 -23.61
CA GLU A 264 15.64 4.72 -23.76
C GLU A 264 16.68 5.41 -24.63
N GLU A 265 16.25 6.13 -25.67
CA GLU A 265 17.14 6.89 -26.56
C GLU A 265 17.86 7.98 -25.80
N LYS A 266 17.12 8.78 -25.01
CA LYS A 266 17.68 9.85 -24.17
C LYS A 266 18.62 9.30 -23.08
N ALA A 267 18.27 8.17 -22.47
CA ALA A 267 19.13 7.51 -21.50
C ALA A 267 20.46 7.09 -22.14
N LYS A 268 20.45 6.53 -23.34
CA LYS A 268 21.62 6.14 -24.09
C LYS A 268 22.48 7.35 -24.48
N GLU A 269 21.85 8.42 -24.98
CA GLU A 269 22.52 9.68 -25.36
C GLU A 269 23.28 10.27 -24.16
N LEU A 270 22.66 10.31 -22.98
CA LEU A 270 23.23 10.88 -21.76
C LEU A 270 24.17 9.91 -21.02
N GLY A 271 24.27 8.65 -21.46
CA GLY A 271 25.08 7.62 -20.81
C GLY A 271 24.60 7.29 -19.41
N VAL A 272 23.29 7.25 -19.19
CA VAL A 272 22.62 6.90 -17.94
C VAL A 272 21.77 5.64 -18.13
N ARG A 273 21.32 5.05 -17.03
CA ARG A 273 20.34 3.96 -17.06
C ARG A 273 18.94 4.51 -16.76
N ALA A 274 17.93 3.86 -17.32
CA ALA A 274 16.55 4.22 -17.08
C ALA A 274 15.69 2.98 -16.95
N ALA A 275 14.72 3.00 -16.03
CA ALA A 275 13.80 1.89 -15.80
C ALA A 275 12.39 2.42 -15.50
N PHE A 276 11.39 1.71 -16.04
CA PHE A 276 10.00 1.83 -15.60
C PHE A 276 9.70 0.69 -14.64
N LEU A 277 9.20 0.99 -13.44
CA LEU A 277 8.96 0.00 -12.40
C LEU A 277 7.47 -0.09 -12.04
N GLY A 278 6.91 -1.30 -12.19
CA GLY A 278 5.69 -1.72 -11.54
C GLY A 278 6.04 -2.68 -10.40
N ALA A 279 5.72 -2.30 -9.17
CA ALA A 279 6.07 -3.12 -8.02
C ALA A 279 5.46 -4.52 -8.08
N GLN A 280 6.23 -5.51 -7.65
CA GLN A 280 5.84 -6.92 -7.59
C GLN A 280 5.58 -7.33 -6.15
N SER A 281 4.54 -8.13 -5.93
CA SER A 281 4.26 -8.77 -4.63
C SER A 281 5.44 -9.65 -4.21
N ASN A 282 5.96 -9.44 -3.00
CA ASN A 282 7.13 -10.17 -2.50
C ASN A 282 7.15 -10.22 -0.97
N GLY A 283 6.69 -11.35 -0.41
CA GLY A 283 6.67 -11.56 1.05
C GLY A 283 8.06 -11.53 1.69
N ALA A 284 9.10 -12.00 0.98
CA ALA A 284 10.46 -11.98 1.52
C ALA A 284 11.00 -10.54 1.65
N GLN A 285 10.73 -9.66 0.68
CA GLN A 285 11.09 -8.24 0.78
C GLN A 285 10.24 -7.53 1.84
N LEU A 286 8.95 -7.84 1.97
CA LEU A 286 8.14 -7.34 3.08
C LEU A 286 8.75 -7.73 4.44
N ALA A 287 9.20 -8.97 4.60
CA ALA A 287 9.87 -9.39 5.84
C ALA A 287 11.17 -8.60 6.13
N GLN A 288 11.90 -8.16 5.09
CA GLN A 288 13.06 -7.27 5.27
C GLN A 288 12.62 -5.85 5.65
N ILE A 289 11.59 -5.32 4.99
CA ILE A 289 11.01 -4.01 5.33
C ILE A 289 10.52 -4.01 6.78
N ALA A 290 9.88 -5.09 7.24
CA ALA A 290 9.44 -5.24 8.63
C ALA A 290 10.62 -5.11 9.62
N LYS A 291 11.77 -5.72 9.34
CA LYS A 291 12.98 -5.59 10.17
C LYS A 291 13.50 -4.15 10.24
N VAL A 292 13.46 -3.42 9.13
CA VAL A 292 13.87 -2.00 9.10
C VAL A 292 12.90 -1.16 9.93
N ILE A 293 11.60 -1.44 9.85
CA ILE A 293 10.58 -0.78 10.68
C ILE A 293 10.81 -1.08 12.17
N ASP A 294 10.97 -2.35 12.53
CA ASP A 294 11.17 -2.76 13.92
C ASP A 294 12.48 -2.23 14.51
N SER A 295 13.48 -1.91 13.68
CA SER A 295 14.70 -1.22 14.10
C SER A 295 14.52 0.31 14.30
N GLY A 296 13.33 0.85 14.06
CA GLY A 296 13.02 2.27 14.19
C GLY A 296 13.60 3.16 13.07
N LYS A 297 14.08 2.56 11.96
CA LYS A 297 14.68 3.29 10.83
C LYS A 297 13.71 3.60 9.70
N LEU A 298 12.49 3.06 9.76
CA LEU A 298 11.45 3.26 8.76
C LEU A 298 10.09 3.34 9.47
N ALA A 299 9.31 4.36 9.17
CA ALA A 299 7.96 4.51 9.73
C ALA A 299 6.98 5.02 8.66
N PRO A 300 5.76 4.46 8.59
CA PRO A 300 4.75 4.98 7.69
C PRO A 300 4.19 6.32 8.20
N VAL A 301 4.06 7.29 7.27
CA VAL A 301 3.31 8.52 7.46
C VAL A 301 1.86 8.28 7.03
N ILE A 302 0.91 8.60 7.89
CA ILE A 302 -0.53 8.42 7.61
C ILE A 302 -1.19 9.79 7.54
N ASP A 303 -1.82 10.08 6.41
CA ASP A 303 -2.60 11.29 6.20
C ASP A 303 -4.02 11.15 6.81
N ARG A 304 -4.70 10.05 6.49
CA ARG A 304 -6.09 9.81 6.92
C ARG A 304 -6.33 8.36 7.29
N ILE A 305 -7.21 8.19 8.28
CA ILE A 305 -7.79 6.89 8.65
C ILE A 305 -9.30 7.05 8.51
N LEU A 306 -9.92 6.24 7.65
CA LEU A 306 -11.36 6.26 7.38
C LEU A 306 -11.93 4.86 7.63
N PRO A 307 -13.22 4.72 8.01
CA PRO A 307 -13.87 3.42 8.01
C PRO A 307 -14.02 2.88 6.56
N LEU A 308 -14.08 1.57 6.39
CA LEU A 308 -14.23 0.94 5.06
C LEU A 308 -15.48 1.45 4.31
N SER A 309 -16.54 1.80 5.04
CA SER A 309 -17.75 2.39 4.46
C SER A 309 -17.54 3.76 3.80
N GLU A 310 -16.46 4.47 4.12
CA GLU A 310 -16.09 5.75 3.51
C GLU A 310 -15.06 5.59 2.35
N VAL A 311 -14.97 4.42 1.77
CA VAL A 311 -14.02 4.12 0.67
C VAL A 311 -14.14 5.08 -0.52
N ARG A 312 -15.35 5.57 -0.84
CA ARG A 312 -15.54 6.57 -1.91
C ARG A 312 -14.72 7.83 -1.64
N ARG A 313 -14.85 8.37 -0.42
CA ARG A 313 -14.09 9.54 0.03
C ARG A 313 -12.59 9.28 0.04
N ALA A 314 -12.15 8.07 0.44
CA ALA A 314 -10.75 7.70 0.40
C ALA A 314 -10.17 7.71 -1.03
N HIS A 315 -10.95 7.23 -2.00
CA HIS A 315 -10.57 7.28 -3.42
C HIS A 315 -10.51 8.70 -3.96
N GLU A 316 -11.50 9.54 -3.65
CA GLU A 316 -11.51 10.96 -4.04
C GLU A 316 -10.29 11.70 -3.49
N LEU A 317 -9.94 11.50 -2.22
CA LEU A 317 -8.75 12.05 -1.61
C LEU A 317 -7.47 11.55 -2.30
N SER A 318 -7.37 10.25 -2.60
CA SER A 318 -6.23 9.68 -3.31
C SER A 318 -6.09 10.25 -4.73
N GLN A 319 -7.20 10.44 -5.44
CA GLN A 319 -7.24 11.01 -6.80
C GLN A 319 -6.89 12.50 -6.83
N SER A 320 -7.11 13.23 -5.75
CA SER A 320 -6.78 14.66 -5.67
C SER A 320 -5.28 14.94 -5.81
N GLY A 321 -4.42 13.95 -5.57
CA GLY A 321 -2.95 14.08 -5.62
C GLY A 321 -2.33 14.95 -4.52
N HIS A 322 -3.12 15.37 -3.53
CA HIS A 322 -2.67 16.30 -2.47
C HIS A 322 -2.45 15.64 -1.10
N THR A 323 -2.54 14.31 -1.03
CA THR A 323 -2.29 13.56 0.21
C THR A 323 -0.79 13.52 0.54
N HIS A 324 -0.46 13.62 1.83
CA HIS A 324 0.88 13.37 2.34
C HIS A 324 0.92 12.02 3.06
N GLY A 325 1.86 11.14 2.72
CA GLY A 325 1.85 9.77 3.22
C GLY A 325 0.71 8.92 2.64
N LYS A 326 0.06 8.14 3.50
CA LYS A 326 -0.91 7.11 3.11
C LYS A 326 -2.30 7.35 3.70
N ILE A 327 -3.33 6.96 2.96
CA ILE A 327 -4.70 6.80 3.44
C ILE A 327 -4.91 5.33 3.81
N VAL A 328 -5.56 5.08 4.95
CA VAL A 328 -5.85 3.73 5.46
C VAL A 328 -7.34 3.59 5.77
N LEU A 329 -7.91 2.49 5.34
CA LEU A 329 -9.28 2.07 5.65
C LEU A 329 -9.26 1.11 6.84
N ARG A 330 -10.04 1.42 7.88
CA ARG A 330 -10.28 0.51 9.00
C ARG A 330 -11.41 -0.44 8.60
N VAL A 331 -11.12 -1.75 8.59
CA VAL A 331 -12.08 -2.80 8.25
C VAL A 331 -12.77 -3.31 9.50
N VAL A 332 -12.04 -3.72 10.52
CA VAL A 332 -12.61 -4.15 11.80
C VAL A 332 -12.92 -2.93 12.67
N ASN A 333 -14.18 -2.75 13.00
CA ASN A 333 -14.55 -1.81 14.05
C ASN A 333 -14.20 -2.42 15.41
N HIS A 334 -13.32 -1.79 16.17
CA HIS A 334 -13.16 -2.08 17.58
C HIS A 334 -14.40 -1.58 18.36
N ASN A 335 -15.53 -2.25 18.17
CA ASN A 335 -16.65 -2.13 19.09
C ASN A 335 -16.50 -3.25 20.13
N GLY A 336 -15.92 -2.92 21.28
CA GLY A 336 -16.09 -3.70 22.48
C GLY A 336 -14.92 -4.60 22.86
N GLY A 337 -14.02 -4.06 23.64
CA GLY A 337 -13.17 -4.72 24.58
C GLY A 337 -12.84 -3.69 25.65
N LYS A 338 -13.58 -3.76 26.77
CA LYS A 338 -13.26 -3.05 28.02
C LYS A 338 -11.94 -3.56 28.56
#